data_f3a2ebb3e3113da97f4ebcf09d2633a2
#
_entry.id   f3a2ebb3e3113da97f4ebcf09d2633a2
#
_cell.length_a   1.000
_cell.length_b   1.000
_cell.length_c   1.000
_cell.angle_alpha   90.00
_cell.angle_beta   90.00
_cell.angle_gamma   90.00
#
_symmetry.space_group_name_H-M   'P 1'
#
loop_
_entity.id
_entity.type
_entity.pdbx_description
1 polymer ?
#
loop_
_entity_poly.entity_id
_entity_poly.type
_entity_poly.pdbx_seq_one_letter_code
_entity_poly.pdbx_strand_id
1 'polypeptide(L)'
;MRVTKELLIKNAEEVVRSQADADSSLVAAYLTGSLLTESPLLGNTTDIDLVFVHAGLTEEREFLRLTEDIHLDIQHYPKNVFEPARNLRADPWLGTSIFNAKPIYDPDHFIDFIQASVRGMYHLPEN
;
A
#
# COMPACT_ATOMS: atom_id res chain seq x y z
N MET A 1 18.61 0.45 18.47
CA MET A 1 18.71 0.50 16.99
C MET A 1 18.02 1.75 16.48
N ARG A 2 18.67 2.42 15.56
CA ARG A 2 18.06 3.61 14.96
C ARG A 2 17.14 3.22 13.81
N VAL A 3 15.89 3.67 13.88
CA VAL A 3 14.90 3.42 12.82
C VAL A 3 15.02 4.52 11.77
N THR A 4 15.25 4.14 10.52
CA THR A 4 15.33 5.07 9.39
C THR A 4 14.23 4.72 8.39
N LYS A 5 13.93 5.68 7.50
CA LYS A 5 12.96 5.44 6.44
C LYS A 5 13.41 4.29 5.53
N GLU A 6 14.71 4.23 5.23
CA GLU A 6 15.27 3.18 4.39
C GLU A 6 15.10 1.81 5.03
N LEU A 7 15.30 1.71 6.35
CA LEU A 7 15.09 0.45 7.07
C LEU A 7 13.63 0.02 7.01
N LEU A 8 12.71 0.96 7.18
CA LEU A 8 11.28 0.67 7.14
C LEU A 8 10.85 0.17 5.76
N ILE A 9 11.34 0.81 4.72
CA ILE A 9 11.04 0.38 3.34
C ILE A 9 11.60 -1.01 3.09
N LYS A 10 12.81 -1.26 3.54
CA LYS A 10 13.44 -2.58 3.39
C LYS A 10 12.63 -3.67 4.10
N ASN A 11 12.17 -3.38 5.32
CA ASN A 11 11.34 -4.32 6.06
C ASN A 11 10.03 -4.61 5.32
N ALA A 12 9.42 -3.57 4.75
CA ALA A 12 8.20 -3.74 3.97
C ALA A 12 8.46 -4.60 2.73
N GLU A 13 9.57 -4.37 2.04
CA GLU A 13 9.94 -5.16 0.86
C GLU A 13 10.13 -6.64 1.20
N GLU A 14 10.74 -6.93 2.33
CA GLU A 14 10.95 -8.31 2.77
C GLU A 14 9.63 -9.01 3.08
N VAL A 15 8.71 -8.33 3.77
CA VAL A 15 7.40 -8.88 4.08
C VAL A 15 6.61 -9.15 2.80
N VAL A 16 6.62 -8.21 1.87
CA VAL A 16 5.92 -8.35 0.59
C VAL A 16 6.50 -9.52 -0.21
N ARG A 17 7.82 -9.64 -0.23
CA ARG A 17 8.48 -10.75 -0.95
C ARG A 17 8.07 -12.09 -0.38
N SER A 18 8.05 -12.22 0.95
CA SER A 18 7.60 -13.44 1.61
C SER A 18 6.17 -13.79 1.26
N GLN A 19 5.30 -12.78 1.24
CA GLN A 19 3.90 -12.97 0.89
C GLN A 19 3.76 -13.39 -0.56
N ALA A 20 4.49 -12.75 -1.46
CA ALA A 20 4.44 -13.06 -2.89
C ALA A 20 4.88 -14.51 -3.17
N ASP A 21 5.91 -14.96 -2.45
CA ASP A 21 6.41 -16.33 -2.59
C ASP A 21 5.42 -17.36 -2.06
N ALA A 22 4.65 -17.00 -1.03
CA ALA A 22 3.74 -17.93 -0.35
C ALA A 22 2.32 -17.90 -0.91
N ASP A 23 1.94 -16.84 -1.62
CA ASP A 23 0.56 -16.60 -2.03
C ASP A 23 0.49 -16.19 -3.50
N SER A 24 0.16 -17.16 -4.34
CA SER A 24 0.07 -16.91 -5.79
C SER A 24 -1.11 -16.02 -6.19
N SER A 25 -2.04 -15.76 -5.28
CA SER A 25 -3.16 -14.85 -5.56
C SER A 25 -2.77 -13.39 -5.41
N LEU A 26 -1.59 -13.10 -4.88
CA LEU A 26 -1.14 -11.72 -4.72
C LEU A 26 -0.86 -11.09 -6.08
N VAL A 27 -1.58 -10.02 -6.39
CA VAL A 27 -1.44 -9.29 -7.65
C VAL A 27 -0.41 -8.17 -7.52
N ALA A 28 -0.49 -7.44 -6.41
CA ALA A 28 0.36 -6.27 -6.20
C ALA A 28 0.35 -5.89 -4.73
N ALA A 29 1.31 -5.06 -4.34
CA ALA A 29 1.37 -4.50 -2.99
C ALA A 29 2.03 -3.13 -3.03
N TYR A 30 1.56 -2.22 -2.17
CA TYR A 30 2.12 -0.88 -2.12
C TYR A 30 2.16 -0.33 -0.69
N LEU A 31 3.10 0.59 -0.49
CA LEU A 31 3.20 1.38 0.73
C LEU A 31 2.32 2.62 0.62
N THR A 32 1.72 3.01 1.73
CA THR A 32 0.95 4.25 1.80
C THR A 32 1.10 4.85 3.20
N GLY A 33 0.46 6.00 3.44
CA GLY A 33 0.41 6.59 4.76
C GLY A 33 1.58 7.50 5.11
N SER A 34 1.76 7.73 6.41
CA SER A 34 2.71 8.72 6.92
C SER A 34 4.17 8.40 6.61
N LEU A 35 4.50 7.15 6.36
CA LEU A 35 5.87 6.77 6.01
C LEU A 35 6.37 7.51 4.76
N LEU A 36 5.46 7.86 3.85
CA LEU A 36 5.81 8.51 2.59
C LEU A 36 5.78 10.03 2.66
N THR A 37 5.05 10.60 3.62
CA THR A 37 4.79 12.04 3.67
C THR A 37 5.36 12.76 4.87
N GLU A 38 5.68 12.04 5.94
CA GLU A 38 6.14 12.62 7.19
C GLU A 38 7.39 11.90 7.67
N SER A 39 8.04 12.48 8.69
CA SER A 39 9.18 11.81 9.30
C SER A 39 8.69 10.60 10.11
N PRO A 40 9.12 9.40 9.78
CA PRO A 40 8.73 8.21 10.55
C PRO A 40 9.41 8.12 11.91
N LEU A 41 10.32 9.03 12.21
CA LEU A 41 11.10 9.00 13.45
C LEU A 41 10.48 9.79 14.58
N LEU A 42 9.31 10.38 14.35
CA LEU A 42 8.59 11.09 15.41
C LEU A 42 7.82 10.08 16.25
N GLY A 43 8.06 10.10 17.54
CA GLY A 43 7.41 9.20 18.47
C GLY A 43 8.21 7.92 18.71
N ASN A 44 7.64 7.04 19.51
CA ASN A 44 8.32 5.82 19.98
C ASN A 44 8.03 4.60 19.13
N THR A 45 6.95 4.63 18.37
CA THR A 45 6.52 3.50 17.56
C THR A 45 6.28 3.97 16.14
N THR A 46 6.73 3.18 15.18
CA THR A 46 6.54 3.49 13.77
C THR A 46 5.66 2.44 13.13
N ASP A 47 4.60 2.89 12.49
CA ASP A 47 3.67 2.02 11.76
C ASP A 47 3.96 2.12 10.26
N ILE A 48 4.02 0.97 9.63
CA ILE A 48 4.16 0.87 8.18
C ILE A 48 2.80 0.44 7.64
N ASP A 49 2.23 1.24 6.76
CA ASP A 49 0.94 0.95 6.15
C ASP A 49 1.14 0.29 4.78
N LEU A 50 0.70 -0.94 4.65
CA LEU A 50 0.77 -1.72 3.42
C LEU A 50 -0.61 -2.08 2.93
N VAL A 51 -0.78 -2.05 1.62
CA VAL A 51 -2.00 -2.57 0.98
C VAL A 51 -1.59 -3.71 0.05
N PHE A 52 -2.22 -4.86 0.23
CA PHE A 52 -2.02 -6.04 -0.60
C PHE A 52 -3.25 -6.24 -1.47
N VAL A 53 -3.05 -6.35 -2.77
CA VAL A 53 -4.12 -6.54 -3.74
C VAL A 53 -4.13 -8.00 -4.19
N HIS A 54 -5.27 -8.65 -4.06
CA HIS A 54 -5.42 -10.08 -4.37
C HIS A 54 -6.35 -10.31 -5.55
N ALA A 55 -6.08 -11.38 -6.30
CA ALA A 55 -6.94 -11.79 -7.42
C ALA A 55 -8.30 -12.30 -6.92
N GLY A 56 -8.32 -12.93 -5.74
CA GLY A 56 -9.56 -13.43 -5.14
C GLY A 56 -10.32 -12.37 -4.38
N LEU A 57 -11.37 -12.78 -3.69
CA LEU A 57 -12.26 -11.87 -2.94
C LEU A 57 -11.83 -11.66 -1.49
N THR A 58 -10.54 -11.68 -1.24
CA THR A 58 -9.99 -11.51 0.09
C THR A 58 -10.12 -10.05 0.54
N GLU A 59 -10.70 -9.86 1.73
CA GLU A 59 -10.75 -8.52 2.33
C GLU A 59 -10.58 -8.70 3.82
N GLU A 60 -9.41 -8.28 4.34
CA GLU A 60 -9.11 -8.40 5.77
C GLU A 60 -8.02 -7.41 6.14
N ARG A 61 -7.82 -7.25 7.44
CA ARG A 61 -6.80 -6.37 8.00
C ARG A 61 -6.00 -7.17 9.00
N GLU A 62 -4.67 -7.03 8.93
CA GLU A 62 -3.83 -7.69 9.90
C GLU A 62 -2.77 -6.74 10.44
N PHE A 63 -2.40 -6.96 11.69
CA PHE A 63 -1.36 -6.19 12.36
C PHE A 63 -0.23 -7.12 12.70
N LEU A 64 0.99 -6.75 12.29
CA LEU A 64 2.18 -7.52 12.61
C LEU A 64 3.15 -6.62 13.36
N ARG A 65 3.74 -7.16 14.40
CA ARG A 65 4.79 -6.47 15.15
C ARG A 65 6.12 -7.09 14.75
N LEU A 66 6.94 -6.33 14.04
CA LEU A 66 8.25 -6.82 13.61
C LEU A 66 9.28 -6.69 14.72
N THR A 67 9.27 -5.55 15.40
CA THR A 67 10.12 -5.28 16.56
C THR A 67 9.29 -4.49 17.56
N GLU A 68 9.87 -4.17 18.72
CA GLU A 68 9.18 -3.34 19.69
C GLU A 68 8.76 -2.00 19.12
N ASP A 69 9.51 -1.50 18.14
CA ASP A 69 9.32 -0.15 17.61
C ASP A 69 8.69 -0.11 16.22
N ILE A 70 8.56 -1.26 15.54
CA ILE A 70 8.08 -1.30 14.16
C ILE A 70 6.88 -2.23 14.05
N HIS A 71 5.75 -1.66 13.65
CA HIS A 71 4.51 -2.39 13.44
C HIS A 71 4.08 -2.28 11.99
N LEU A 72 3.43 -3.32 11.48
CA LEU A 72 2.84 -3.33 10.15
C LEU A 72 1.34 -3.35 10.26
N ASP A 73 0.69 -2.42 9.56
CA ASP A 73 -0.76 -2.41 9.39
C ASP A 73 -1.00 -2.81 7.94
N ILE A 74 -1.44 -4.04 7.73
CA ILE A 74 -1.61 -4.60 6.40
C ILE A 74 -3.08 -4.73 6.09
N GLN A 75 -3.51 -4.11 5.00
CA GLN A 75 -4.87 -4.23 4.53
C GLN A 75 -4.88 -5.04 3.24
N HIS A 76 -5.72 -6.07 3.20
CA HIS A 76 -5.86 -6.96 2.06
C HIS A 76 -7.17 -6.62 1.35
N TYR A 77 -7.09 -6.36 0.06
CA TYR A 77 -8.27 -6.04 -0.75
C TYR A 77 -8.31 -6.90 -2.00
N PRO A 78 -9.51 -7.25 -2.46
CA PRO A 78 -9.64 -7.88 -3.77
C PRO A 78 -9.37 -6.86 -4.87
N LYS A 79 -8.82 -7.33 -5.97
CA LYS A 79 -8.51 -6.51 -7.14
C LYS A 79 -9.71 -5.68 -7.60
N ASN A 80 -10.92 -6.24 -7.49
CA ASN A 80 -12.11 -5.61 -8.03
C ASN A 80 -12.55 -4.33 -7.30
N VAL A 81 -12.00 -4.03 -6.11
CA VAL A 81 -12.31 -2.74 -5.48
C VAL A 81 -11.59 -1.58 -6.17
N PHE A 82 -10.56 -1.89 -6.94
CA PHE A 82 -9.79 -0.89 -7.68
C PHE A 82 -10.22 -0.75 -9.13
N GLU A 83 -11.08 -1.62 -9.63
CA GLU A 83 -11.46 -1.65 -11.03
C GLU A 83 -12.97 -1.51 -11.19
N PRO A 84 -13.45 -0.54 -11.98
CA PRO A 84 -12.65 0.49 -12.65
C PRO A 84 -12.17 1.55 -11.66
N ALA A 85 -11.10 2.22 -12.01
CA ALA A 85 -10.47 3.20 -11.11
C ALA A 85 -11.42 4.30 -10.65
N ARG A 86 -12.41 4.65 -11.47
CA ARG A 86 -13.39 5.69 -11.10
C ARG A 86 -14.19 5.34 -9.84
N ASN A 87 -14.31 4.06 -9.50
CA ASN A 87 -15.01 3.63 -8.29
C ASN A 87 -14.30 4.10 -7.02
N LEU A 88 -13.02 4.43 -7.12
CA LEU A 88 -12.25 4.91 -5.98
C LEU A 88 -12.67 6.31 -5.52
N ARG A 89 -13.43 7.02 -6.34
CA ARG A 89 -14.00 8.31 -5.92
C ARG A 89 -14.96 8.15 -4.74
N ALA A 90 -15.61 6.99 -4.64
CA ALA A 90 -16.55 6.72 -3.56
C ALA A 90 -15.85 6.25 -2.28
N ASP A 91 -14.56 5.99 -2.35
CA ASP A 91 -13.78 5.56 -1.20
C ASP A 91 -12.58 6.50 -1.01
N PRO A 92 -12.76 7.58 -0.24
CA PRO A 92 -11.70 8.60 -0.09
C PRO A 92 -10.39 8.05 0.47
N TRP A 93 -10.46 7.10 1.40
CA TRP A 93 -9.24 6.54 1.96
C TRP A 93 -8.47 5.74 0.92
N LEU A 94 -9.16 4.86 0.22
CA LEU A 94 -8.53 4.00 -0.77
C LEU A 94 -8.01 4.81 -1.96
N GLY A 95 -8.78 5.78 -2.42
CA GLY A 95 -8.35 6.67 -3.51
C GLY A 95 -7.11 7.46 -3.15
N THR A 96 -7.07 8.01 -1.93
CA THR A 96 -5.90 8.75 -1.45
C THR A 96 -4.69 7.83 -1.29
N SER A 97 -4.92 6.61 -0.79
CA SER A 97 -3.84 5.65 -0.62
C SER A 97 -3.16 5.32 -1.93
N ILE A 98 -3.94 5.11 -2.99
CA ILE A 98 -3.36 4.77 -4.30
C ILE A 98 -2.71 5.98 -4.96
N PHE A 99 -3.29 7.18 -4.76
CA PHE A 99 -2.73 8.41 -5.30
C PHE A 99 -1.29 8.62 -4.82
N ASN A 100 -1.03 8.33 -3.56
CA ASN A 100 0.27 8.52 -2.92
C ASN A 100 1.08 7.23 -2.79
N ALA A 101 0.64 6.16 -3.44
CA ALA A 101 1.24 4.84 -3.26
C ALA A 101 2.68 4.77 -3.79
N LYS A 102 3.49 4.01 -3.07
CA LYS A 102 4.79 3.57 -3.55
C LYS A 102 4.68 2.08 -3.83
N PRO A 103 4.63 1.65 -5.09
CA PRO A 103 4.56 0.23 -5.41
C PRO A 103 5.78 -0.52 -4.90
N ILE A 104 5.55 -1.62 -4.22
CA ILE A 104 6.61 -2.52 -3.76
C ILE A 104 6.66 -3.78 -4.62
N TYR A 105 5.49 -4.26 -5.04
CA TYR A 105 5.34 -5.45 -5.86
C TYR A 105 4.25 -5.17 -6.88
N ASP A 106 4.63 -5.10 -8.14
CA ASP A 106 3.67 -4.74 -9.19
C ASP A 106 4.12 -5.31 -10.53
N PRO A 107 4.20 -6.66 -10.64
CA PRO A 107 4.75 -7.29 -11.85
C PRO A 107 3.94 -7.01 -13.11
N ASP A 108 2.63 -6.77 -12.97
CA ASP A 108 1.76 -6.51 -14.12
C ASP A 108 1.40 -5.03 -14.27
N HIS A 109 2.08 -4.16 -13.53
CA HIS A 109 1.85 -2.71 -13.55
C HIS A 109 0.41 -2.30 -13.21
N PHE A 110 -0.26 -3.12 -12.39
CA PHE A 110 -1.62 -2.86 -11.95
C PHE A 110 -1.72 -1.55 -11.17
N ILE A 111 -0.83 -1.39 -10.18
CA ILE A 111 -0.82 -0.18 -9.34
C ILE A 111 -0.46 1.04 -10.18
N ASP A 112 0.53 0.92 -11.06
CA ASP A 112 0.94 2.01 -11.93
C ASP A 112 -0.24 2.51 -12.79
N PHE A 113 -1.01 1.58 -13.34
CA PHE A 113 -2.16 1.92 -14.17
C PHE A 113 -3.25 2.62 -13.36
N ILE A 114 -3.61 2.05 -12.21
CA ILE A 114 -4.65 2.63 -11.35
C ILE A 114 -4.22 4.01 -10.83
N GLN A 115 -2.96 4.11 -10.41
CA GLN A 115 -2.41 5.36 -9.90
C GLN A 115 -2.45 6.46 -10.95
N ALA A 116 -2.07 6.14 -12.18
CA ALA A 116 -2.13 7.10 -13.29
C ALA A 116 -3.56 7.54 -13.55
N SER A 117 -4.52 6.60 -13.50
CA SER A 117 -5.93 6.90 -13.71
C SER A 117 -6.47 7.83 -12.61
N VAL A 118 -6.14 7.54 -11.35
CA VAL A 118 -6.58 8.35 -10.22
C VAL A 118 -5.96 9.76 -10.30
N ARG A 119 -4.67 9.84 -10.58
CA ARG A 119 -4.00 11.14 -10.71
C ARG A 119 -4.57 11.96 -11.85
N GLY A 120 -4.93 11.32 -12.95
CA GLY A 120 -5.59 11.99 -14.07
C GLY A 120 -6.92 12.59 -13.67
N MET A 121 -7.72 11.87 -12.89
CA MET A 121 -9.00 12.38 -12.41
C MET A 121 -8.86 13.63 -11.55
N TYR A 122 -7.82 13.69 -10.73
CA TYR A 122 -7.61 14.84 -9.85
C TYR A 122 -7.00 16.04 -10.56
N HIS A 123 -6.35 15.82 -11.70
CA HIS A 123 -5.67 16.89 -12.42
C HIS A 123 -6.45 17.48 -13.59
N LEU A 124 -7.66 16.98 -13.86
CA LEU A 124 -8.48 17.51 -14.95
C LEU A 124 -9.18 18.79 -14.50
N PRO A 125 -8.89 19.94 -15.15
CA PRO A 125 -9.39 21.22 -14.68
C PRO A 125 -10.91 21.41 -14.79
N GLU A 126 -11.56 20.69 -15.66
CA GLU A 126 -13.03 20.79 -15.85
C GLU A 126 -13.82 19.91 -14.89
N ASN A 127 -13.15 19.21 -14.02
CA ASN A 127 -13.84 18.29 -13.11
C ASN A 127 -14.17 18.92 -11.78
#